data_1ee2e6211e812a6f28a107ee1b10b97a
#
_entry.id   1ee2e6211e812a6f28a107ee1b10b97a
#
_cell.length_a   1.000
_cell.length_b   1.000
_cell.length_c   1.000
_cell.angle_alpha   90.00
_cell.angle_beta   90.00
_cell.angle_gamma   90.00
#
_symmetry.space_group_name_H-M   'P 1'
#
loop_
_entity.id
_entity.type
_entity.pdbx_description
1 polymer ?
#
loop_
_entity_poly.entity_id
_entity_poly.type
_entity_poly.pdbx_seq_one_letter_code
_entity_poly.pdbx_strand_id
1 'polypeptide(L)'
;YSLLYLTGYKSISLKDIKKFRKLNSICAGHPEYHQGTGIETTTGPLGQGIANSVGFAIAEEILKKKLGKEIINHKTYVLAGDGCLMEGISHEALSLAGHLKLRNLILLFDNNSVSIDGPTNLTVSDNHEKRFKSYGWDFININGHNYKDIFKSLKKAQKSKKPVAIACKTTIGYGSPNKGGEASSHGSPLGEDEIKLVRKKLNWKYKPFEIPNILLNEWKKIGDKASQKAIKHEKKFKKILINSKNLNSFKKSLEKVKNNYLRNLKPLATRKSS
;
A
#
# COMPACT_ATOMS: atom_id res chain seq x y z
N TYR A 1 -4.77 2.98 8.46
CA TYR A 1 -4.82 3.07 9.94
C TYR A 1 -5.64 1.94 10.55
N SER A 2 -6.84 1.64 10.02
CA SER A 2 -7.69 0.58 10.57
C SER A 2 -7.00 -0.79 10.62
N LEU A 3 -6.26 -1.16 9.57
CA LEU A 3 -5.49 -2.40 9.57
C LEU A 3 -4.41 -2.43 10.65
N LEU A 4 -3.67 -1.32 10.85
CA LEU A 4 -2.67 -1.23 11.92
C LEU A 4 -3.31 -1.42 13.30
N TYR A 5 -4.43 -0.74 13.55
CA TYR A 5 -5.19 -0.89 14.79
C TYR A 5 -5.70 -2.33 15.00
N LEU A 6 -6.38 -2.89 14.00
CA LEU A 6 -6.99 -4.22 14.07
C LEU A 6 -5.95 -5.32 14.28
N THR A 7 -4.78 -5.21 13.65
CA THR A 7 -3.69 -6.20 13.76
C THR A 7 -2.77 -5.96 14.96
N GLY A 8 -3.08 -4.97 15.82
CA GLY A 8 -2.43 -4.80 17.11
C GLY A 8 -1.14 -3.97 17.11
N TYR A 9 -0.92 -3.13 16.09
CA TYR A 9 0.14 -2.12 16.16
C TYR A 9 -0.18 -1.13 17.27
N LYS A 10 0.78 -0.93 18.19
CA LYS A 10 0.59 -0.04 19.36
C LYS A 10 0.61 1.45 19.00
N SER A 11 1.14 1.78 17.83
CA SER A 11 1.31 3.14 17.32
C SER A 11 0.00 3.84 16.93
N ILE A 12 -1.03 3.08 16.57
CA ILE A 12 -2.33 3.61 16.14
C ILE A 12 -3.42 3.07 17.05
N SER A 13 -4.00 3.96 17.84
CA SER A 13 -5.12 3.64 18.73
C SER A 13 -6.47 4.03 18.11
N LEU A 14 -7.57 3.57 18.71
CA LEU A 14 -8.90 4.00 18.32
C LEU A 14 -9.12 5.51 18.53
N LYS A 15 -8.43 6.12 19.52
CA LYS A 15 -8.46 7.57 19.72
C LYS A 15 -7.83 8.32 18.55
N ASP A 16 -6.77 7.76 17.98
CA ASP A 16 -6.09 8.36 16.81
C ASP A 16 -6.96 8.26 15.56
N ILE A 17 -7.61 7.10 15.33
CA ILE A 17 -8.55 6.92 14.23
C ILE A 17 -9.73 7.89 14.32
N LYS A 18 -10.27 8.15 15.53
CA LYS A 18 -11.33 9.16 15.75
C LYS A 18 -10.89 10.59 15.43
N LYS A 19 -9.58 10.83 15.36
CA LYS A 19 -8.99 12.12 14.97
C LYS A 19 -8.52 12.15 13.52
N PHE A 20 -8.97 11.19 12.69
CA PHE A 20 -8.62 11.16 11.27
C PHE A 20 -8.83 12.51 10.60
N ARG A 21 -7.83 12.98 9.86
CA ARG A 21 -7.78 14.29 9.17
C ARG A 21 -7.86 15.54 10.08
N LYS A 22 -7.78 15.40 11.39
CA LYS A 22 -7.68 16.56 12.29
C LYS A 22 -6.25 17.07 12.32
N LEU A 23 -6.08 18.38 12.53
CA LEU A 23 -4.77 19.00 12.66
C LEU A 23 -3.95 18.30 13.76
N ASN A 24 -2.67 18.07 13.52
CA ASN A 24 -1.74 17.37 14.40
C ASN A 24 -2.13 15.92 14.76
N SER A 25 -3.01 15.31 14.00
CA SER A 25 -3.30 13.88 14.15
C SER A 25 -2.28 13.02 13.42
N ILE A 26 -1.82 11.93 14.07
CA ILE A 26 -1.01 10.89 13.41
C ILE A 26 -1.79 10.22 12.28
N CYS A 27 -3.12 10.24 12.33
CA CYS A 27 -4.00 9.77 11.27
C CYS A 27 -4.33 10.90 10.29
N ALA A 28 -3.31 11.41 9.59
CA ALA A 28 -3.44 12.40 8.54
C ALA A 28 -4.34 11.89 7.38
N GLY A 29 -4.85 12.80 6.55
CA GLY A 29 -5.70 12.46 5.40
C GLY A 29 -5.01 11.53 4.40
N HIS A 30 -3.70 11.72 4.22
CA HIS A 30 -2.81 10.80 3.50
C HIS A 30 -1.77 10.29 4.49
N PRO A 31 -1.48 8.96 4.52
CA PRO A 31 -0.49 8.42 5.43
C PRO A 31 0.88 9.06 5.21
N GLU A 32 1.53 9.44 6.31
CA GLU A 32 2.87 10.00 6.31
C GLU A 32 3.83 9.08 7.03
N TYR A 33 5.08 9.06 6.55
CA TYR A 33 6.14 8.28 7.18
C TYR A 33 6.37 8.72 8.62
N HIS A 34 6.28 7.77 9.55
CA HIS A 34 6.67 7.94 10.94
C HIS A 34 7.41 6.70 11.43
N GLN A 35 8.61 6.90 11.94
CA GLN A 35 9.43 5.80 12.44
C GLN A 35 8.70 5.00 13.53
N GLY A 36 8.67 3.68 13.38
CA GLY A 36 8.08 2.77 14.37
C GLY A 36 6.56 2.67 14.37
N THR A 37 5.87 3.36 13.46
CA THR A 37 4.39 3.34 13.41
C THR A 37 3.81 2.24 12.53
N GLY A 38 4.62 1.64 11.67
CA GLY A 38 4.17 0.73 10.60
C GLY A 38 3.81 1.46 9.31
N ILE A 39 4.00 2.80 9.26
CA ILE A 39 3.86 3.60 8.03
C ILE A 39 5.27 3.86 7.51
N GLU A 40 5.64 3.16 6.45
CA GLU A 40 7.03 3.11 5.96
C GLU A 40 7.30 4.06 4.79
N THR A 41 6.25 4.67 4.22
CA THR A 41 6.37 5.66 3.15
C THR A 41 5.22 6.66 3.20
N THR A 42 5.46 7.86 2.73
CA THR A 42 4.42 8.87 2.53
C THR A 42 3.78 8.67 1.18
N THR A 43 2.45 8.61 1.15
CA THR A 43 1.63 8.54 -0.07
C THR A 43 0.59 9.66 -0.06
N GLY A 44 -0.09 9.87 -1.17
CA GLY A 44 -1.11 10.92 -1.34
C GLY A 44 -1.03 11.51 -2.75
N PRO A 45 0.10 12.12 -3.16
CA PRO A 45 0.29 12.51 -4.55
C PRO A 45 0.18 11.29 -5.46
N LEU A 46 -0.69 11.36 -6.47
CA LEU A 46 -1.00 10.24 -7.37
C LEU A 46 0.27 9.76 -8.10
N GLY A 47 0.38 8.46 -8.31
CA GLY A 47 1.53 7.82 -8.96
C GLY A 47 2.76 7.62 -8.06
N GLN A 48 2.97 8.44 -7.04
CA GLN A 48 4.17 8.37 -6.19
C GLN A 48 4.25 7.04 -5.42
N GLY A 49 3.13 6.55 -4.87
CA GLY A 49 3.09 5.25 -4.18
C GLY A 49 3.44 4.08 -5.10
N ILE A 50 3.01 4.13 -6.37
CA ILE A 50 3.39 3.15 -7.39
C ILE A 50 4.90 3.18 -7.64
N ALA A 51 5.48 4.36 -7.86
CA ALA A 51 6.91 4.51 -8.08
C ALA A 51 7.74 4.04 -6.87
N ASN A 52 7.31 4.39 -5.64
CA ASN A 52 7.94 3.90 -4.41
C ASN A 52 7.89 2.38 -4.31
N SER A 53 6.78 1.75 -4.68
CA SER A 53 6.64 0.29 -4.66
C SER A 53 7.61 -0.41 -5.61
N VAL A 54 7.89 0.19 -6.76
CA VAL A 54 8.92 -0.29 -7.70
C VAL A 54 10.31 -0.16 -7.07
N GLY A 55 10.59 0.97 -6.39
CA GLY A 55 11.83 1.16 -5.62
C GLY A 55 12.01 0.11 -4.54
N PHE A 56 10.97 -0.22 -3.77
CA PHE A 56 11.01 -1.30 -2.77
C PHE A 56 11.28 -2.67 -3.39
N ALA A 57 10.66 -2.98 -4.53
CA ALA A 57 10.89 -4.24 -5.22
C ALA A 57 12.31 -4.35 -5.82
N ILE A 58 12.88 -3.24 -6.30
CA ILE A 58 14.29 -3.17 -6.71
C ILE A 58 15.22 -3.41 -5.51
N ALA A 59 14.94 -2.73 -4.40
CA ALA A 59 15.70 -2.89 -3.17
C ALA A 59 15.65 -4.35 -2.66
N GLU A 60 14.48 -5.00 -2.72
CA GLU A 60 14.31 -6.41 -2.38
C GLU A 60 15.24 -7.30 -3.23
N GLU A 61 15.25 -7.14 -4.56
CA GLU A 61 16.10 -7.93 -5.44
C GLU A 61 17.61 -7.70 -5.17
N ILE A 62 18.01 -6.45 -4.91
CA ILE A 62 19.42 -6.13 -4.57
C ILE A 62 19.79 -6.76 -3.23
N LEU A 63 18.97 -6.60 -2.21
CA LEU A 63 19.23 -7.13 -0.88
C LEU A 63 19.20 -8.66 -0.87
N LYS A 64 18.30 -9.27 -1.62
CA LYS A 64 18.23 -10.71 -1.79
C LYS A 64 19.52 -11.29 -2.40
N LYS A 65 20.10 -10.61 -3.38
CA LYS A 65 21.40 -11.00 -3.95
C LYS A 65 22.55 -10.87 -2.96
N LYS A 66 22.52 -9.85 -2.10
CA LYS A 66 23.56 -9.57 -1.11
C LYS A 66 23.45 -10.43 0.16
N LEU A 67 22.25 -10.65 0.66
CA LEU A 67 21.99 -11.28 1.97
C LEU A 67 21.36 -12.68 1.86
N GLY A 68 21.01 -13.11 0.66
CA GLY A 68 20.41 -14.41 0.39
C GLY A 68 18.87 -14.40 0.49
N LYS A 69 18.26 -15.27 -0.31
CA LYS A 69 16.78 -15.45 -0.40
C LYS A 69 16.15 -15.93 0.92
N GLU A 70 16.96 -16.52 1.79
CA GLU A 70 16.48 -17.00 3.10
C GLU A 70 16.18 -15.86 4.07
N ILE A 71 16.73 -14.68 3.80
CA ILE A 71 16.54 -13.48 4.61
C ILE A 71 15.65 -12.49 3.88
N ILE A 72 15.87 -12.27 2.59
CA ILE A 72 15.16 -11.28 1.79
C ILE A 72 14.40 -12.01 0.69
N ASN A 73 13.08 -12.07 0.84
CA ASN A 73 12.17 -12.65 -0.14
C ASN A 73 10.73 -12.21 0.15
N HIS A 74 10.55 -10.97 0.54
CA HIS A 74 9.22 -10.41 0.79
C HIS A 74 8.55 -9.98 -0.51
N LYS A 75 7.23 -9.84 -0.46
CA LYS A 75 6.43 -9.28 -1.54
C LYS A 75 6.11 -7.82 -1.24
N THR A 76 6.10 -7.00 -2.28
CA THR A 76 5.58 -5.64 -2.23
C THR A 76 4.19 -5.63 -2.84
N TYR A 77 3.19 -5.24 -2.04
CA TYR A 77 1.82 -5.04 -2.50
C TYR A 77 1.54 -3.55 -2.58
N VAL A 78 0.94 -3.11 -3.68
CA VAL A 78 0.53 -1.72 -3.85
C VAL A 78 -0.92 -1.66 -4.29
N LEU A 79 -1.69 -0.77 -3.66
CA LEU A 79 -3.05 -0.43 -4.04
C LEU A 79 -3.02 0.86 -4.85
N ALA A 80 -3.66 0.88 -6.01
CA ALA A 80 -3.73 2.03 -6.89
C ALA A 80 -5.13 2.15 -7.50
N GLY A 81 -5.67 3.36 -7.52
CA GLY A 81 -6.90 3.67 -8.24
C GLY A 81 -6.64 4.08 -9.69
N ASP A 82 -7.72 4.38 -10.40
CA ASP A 82 -7.70 4.81 -11.80
C ASP A 82 -6.78 6.02 -12.00
N GLY A 83 -6.94 7.08 -11.20
CA GLY A 83 -6.12 8.30 -11.29
C GLY A 83 -4.62 8.04 -11.10
N CYS A 84 -4.25 7.11 -10.22
CA CYS A 84 -2.84 6.75 -10.04
C CYS A 84 -2.23 6.15 -11.31
N LEU A 85 -3.00 5.41 -12.11
CA LEU A 85 -2.52 4.78 -13.35
C LEU A 85 -2.46 5.75 -14.53
N MET A 86 -3.04 6.94 -14.40
CA MET A 86 -2.98 8.02 -15.41
C MET A 86 -1.70 8.85 -15.30
N GLU A 87 -1.05 8.87 -14.14
CA GLU A 87 0.15 9.66 -13.90
C GLU A 87 1.35 9.19 -14.74
N GLY A 88 2.12 10.14 -15.29
CA GLY A 88 3.31 9.85 -16.11
C GLY A 88 4.33 8.98 -15.40
N ILE A 89 4.61 9.28 -14.11
CA ILE A 89 5.54 8.48 -13.30
C ILE A 89 5.10 7.02 -13.16
N SER A 90 3.79 6.74 -13.17
CA SER A 90 3.27 5.38 -13.12
C SER A 90 3.61 4.59 -14.38
N HIS A 91 3.50 5.21 -15.57
CA HIS A 91 3.88 4.59 -16.84
C HIS A 91 5.36 4.21 -16.86
N GLU A 92 6.24 5.14 -16.48
CA GLU A 92 7.69 4.92 -16.43
C GLU A 92 8.06 3.84 -15.42
N ALA A 93 7.56 3.94 -14.19
CA ALA A 93 7.87 3.01 -13.11
C ALA A 93 7.37 1.59 -13.42
N LEU A 94 6.14 1.43 -13.93
CA LEU A 94 5.57 0.14 -14.27
C LEU A 94 6.28 -0.51 -15.47
N SER A 95 6.70 0.28 -16.47
CA SER A 95 7.51 -0.19 -17.57
C SER A 95 8.87 -0.72 -17.08
N LEU A 96 9.56 0.04 -16.23
CA LEU A 96 10.81 -0.38 -15.58
C LEU A 96 10.65 -1.67 -14.77
N ALA A 97 9.57 -1.78 -13.99
CA ALA A 97 9.30 -2.97 -13.17
C ALA A 97 9.11 -4.23 -14.02
N GLY A 98 8.44 -4.11 -15.17
CA GLY A 98 8.28 -5.20 -16.12
C GLY A 98 9.59 -5.58 -16.78
N HIS A 99 10.39 -4.59 -17.24
CA HIS A 99 11.72 -4.80 -17.81
C HIS A 99 12.64 -5.55 -16.85
N LEU A 100 12.67 -5.15 -15.58
CA LEU A 100 13.46 -5.80 -14.52
C LEU A 100 12.86 -7.11 -14.01
N LYS A 101 11.67 -7.48 -14.48
CA LYS A 101 10.94 -8.70 -14.09
C LYS A 101 10.77 -8.81 -12.57
N LEU A 102 10.36 -7.72 -11.90
CA LEU A 102 10.23 -7.64 -10.45
C LEU A 102 9.08 -8.50 -9.93
N ARG A 103 9.28 -9.82 -9.92
CA ARG A 103 8.25 -10.84 -9.63
C ARG A 103 7.64 -10.76 -8.23
N ASN A 104 8.27 -10.02 -7.32
CA ASN A 104 7.76 -9.84 -5.97
C ASN A 104 6.89 -8.58 -5.83
N LEU A 105 6.64 -7.85 -6.93
CA LEU A 105 5.74 -6.71 -6.98
C LEU A 105 4.36 -7.15 -7.45
N ILE A 106 3.32 -6.86 -6.65
CA ILE A 106 1.92 -7.17 -6.93
C ILE A 106 1.11 -5.90 -6.79
N LEU A 107 0.53 -5.44 -7.88
CA LEU A 107 -0.35 -4.27 -7.91
C LEU A 107 -1.80 -4.72 -7.88
N LEU A 108 -2.57 -4.16 -6.94
CA LEU A 108 -4.01 -4.28 -6.83
C LEU A 108 -4.61 -2.98 -7.37
N PHE A 109 -5.20 -3.06 -8.54
CA PHE A 109 -5.83 -1.93 -9.21
C PHE A 109 -7.31 -1.88 -8.82
N ASP A 110 -7.68 -0.84 -8.07
CA ASP A 110 -9.08 -0.53 -7.75
C ASP A 110 -9.76 0.08 -8.98
N ASN A 111 -10.28 -0.79 -9.84
CA ASN A 111 -10.91 -0.44 -11.10
C ASN A 111 -12.39 -0.15 -10.87
N ASN A 112 -12.70 1.04 -10.38
CA ASN A 112 -14.06 1.50 -10.13
C ASN A 112 -14.60 2.43 -11.20
N SER A 113 -13.77 2.81 -12.18
CA SER A 113 -14.12 3.66 -13.32
C SER A 113 -14.55 5.08 -12.94
N VAL A 114 -14.11 5.58 -11.77
CA VAL A 114 -14.45 6.92 -11.27
C VAL A 114 -13.18 7.68 -10.88
N SER A 115 -13.14 8.96 -11.21
CA SER A 115 -12.17 9.93 -10.71
C SER A 115 -12.87 11.02 -9.89
N ILE A 116 -12.14 12.08 -9.47
CA ILE A 116 -12.71 13.17 -8.66
C ILE A 116 -13.88 13.83 -9.37
N ASP A 117 -13.74 14.14 -10.67
CA ASP A 117 -14.67 14.97 -11.43
C ASP A 117 -15.67 14.15 -12.29
N GLY A 118 -15.64 12.83 -12.19
CA GLY A 118 -16.56 12.00 -12.96
C GLY A 118 -16.01 10.66 -13.39
N PRO A 119 -16.65 10.03 -14.39
CA PRO A 119 -16.21 8.74 -14.89
C PRO A 119 -14.89 8.86 -15.67
N THR A 120 -14.06 7.82 -15.59
CA THR A 120 -12.69 7.82 -16.17
C THR A 120 -12.67 7.90 -17.69
N ASN A 121 -13.77 7.54 -18.38
CA ASN A 121 -13.88 7.66 -19.84
C ASN A 121 -13.86 9.09 -20.38
N LEU A 122 -13.99 10.11 -19.49
CA LEU A 122 -13.80 11.50 -19.86
C LEU A 122 -12.31 11.85 -20.13
N THR A 123 -11.38 11.09 -19.56
CA THR A 123 -9.96 11.44 -19.55
C THR A 123 -9.04 10.34 -20.05
N VAL A 124 -9.50 9.08 -20.06
CA VAL A 124 -8.67 7.94 -20.44
C VAL A 124 -9.47 6.94 -21.29
N SER A 125 -8.83 6.48 -22.36
CA SER A 125 -9.34 5.42 -23.26
C SER A 125 -8.41 4.20 -23.33
N ASP A 126 -7.39 4.14 -22.48
CA ASP A 126 -6.40 3.09 -22.48
C ASP A 126 -7.01 1.73 -22.15
N ASN A 127 -6.51 0.71 -22.83
CA ASN A 127 -6.72 -0.66 -22.40
C ASN A 127 -5.64 -1.08 -21.40
N HIS A 128 -5.96 -1.04 -20.11
CA HIS A 128 -5.01 -1.37 -19.05
C HIS A 128 -4.40 -2.76 -19.20
N GLU A 129 -5.17 -3.78 -19.59
CA GLU A 129 -4.65 -5.14 -19.80
C GLU A 129 -3.58 -5.19 -20.88
N LYS A 130 -3.85 -4.57 -22.05
CA LYS A 130 -2.88 -4.49 -23.14
C LYS A 130 -1.65 -3.72 -22.71
N ARG A 131 -1.81 -2.61 -22.00
CA ARG A 131 -0.72 -1.77 -21.48
C ARG A 131 0.19 -2.56 -20.53
N PHE A 132 -0.36 -3.22 -19.51
CA PHE A 132 0.43 -4.02 -18.57
C PHE A 132 1.12 -5.21 -19.26
N LYS A 133 0.44 -5.88 -20.19
CA LYS A 133 1.03 -6.96 -20.99
C LYS A 133 2.20 -6.46 -21.85
N SER A 134 2.10 -5.27 -22.44
CA SER A 134 3.20 -4.68 -23.22
C SER A 134 4.41 -4.33 -22.35
N TYR A 135 4.20 -3.97 -21.09
CA TYR A 135 5.28 -3.80 -20.12
C TYR A 135 5.89 -5.12 -19.61
N GLY A 136 5.35 -6.26 -19.99
CA GLY A 136 5.84 -7.57 -19.55
C GLY A 136 5.28 -8.06 -18.21
N TRP A 137 4.18 -7.49 -17.75
CA TRP A 137 3.46 -7.93 -16.55
C TRP A 137 2.48 -9.07 -16.84
N ASP A 138 2.19 -9.88 -15.84
CA ASP A 138 0.96 -10.69 -15.83
C ASP A 138 -0.21 -9.81 -15.39
N PHE A 139 -1.39 -10.03 -16.01
CA PHE A 139 -2.60 -9.26 -15.70
C PHE A 139 -3.77 -10.20 -15.41
N ILE A 140 -4.52 -9.91 -14.34
CA ILE A 140 -5.63 -10.73 -13.86
C ILE A 140 -6.82 -9.83 -13.61
N ASN A 141 -7.96 -10.08 -14.27
CA ASN A 141 -9.22 -9.40 -14.00
C ASN A 141 -10.04 -10.22 -13.00
N ILE A 142 -10.60 -9.55 -11.98
CA ILE A 142 -11.47 -10.17 -10.99
C ILE A 142 -12.65 -9.27 -10.60
N ASN A 143 -13.68 -9.89 -10.03
CA ASN A 143 -14.65 -9.15 -9.24
C ASN A 143 -14.06 -8.78 -7.88
N GLY A 144 -13.78 -7.49 -7.66
CA GLY A 144 -13.17 -6.96 -6.43
C GLY A 144 -14.06 -7.05 -5.18
N HIS A 145 -15.33 -7.42 -5.33
CA HIS A 145 -16.26 -7.70 -4.22
C HIS A 145 -16.40 -9.21 -3.92
N ASN A 146 -15.74 -10.09 -4.71
CA ASN A 146 -15.76 -11.52 -4.49
C ASN A 146 -14.50 -12.00 -3.75
N TYR A 147 -14.65 -12.36 -2.47
CA TYR A 147 -13.52 -12.82 -1.65
C TYR A 147 -12.80 -14.06 -2.20
N LYS A 148 -13.52 -14.97 -2.87
CA LYS A 148 -12.91 -16.17 -3.49
C LYS A 148 -12.01 -15.80 -4.65
N ASP A 149 -12.43 -14.84 -5.48
CA ASP A 149 -11.64 -14.35 -6.61
C ASP A 149 -10.39 -13.61 -6.13
N ILE A 150 -10.54 -12.74 -5.11
CA ILE A 150 -9.42 -12.05 -4.47
C ILE A 150 -8.40 -13.05 -3.95
N PHE A 151 -8.85 -14.05 -3.19
CA PHE A 151 -7.95 -15.04 -2.59
C PHE A 151 -7.22 -15.87 -3.65
N LYS A 152 -7.94 -16.36 -4.69
CA LYS A 152 -7.36 -17.14 -5.78
C LYS A 152 -6.34 -16.34 -6.57
N SER A 153 -6.66 -15.08 -6.91
CA SER A 153 -5.77 -14.21 -7.67
C SER A 153 -4.50 -13.85 -6.90
N LEU A 154 -4.60 -13.54 -5.60
CA LEU A 154 -3.44 -13.31 -4.75
C LEU A 154 -2.54 -14.55 -4.66
N LYS A 155 -3.10 -15.74 -4.48
CA LYS A 155 -2.33 -16.99 -4.51
C LYS A 155 -1.63 -17.24 -5.84
N LYS A 156 -2.29 -16.92 -6.96
CA LYS A 156 -1.71 -17.02 -8.31
C LYS A 156 -0.58 -16.01 -8.48
N ALA A 157 -0.81 -14.76 -8.11
CA ALA A 157 0.18 -13.70 -8.21
C ALA A 157 1.46 -13.99 -7.43
N GLN A 158 1.36 -14.57 -6.23
CA GLN A 158 2.53 -14.94 -5.41
C GLN A 158 3.45 -15.97 -6.06
N LYS A 159 2.95 -16.75 -7.03
CA LYS A 159 3.69 -17.79 -7.75
C LYS A 159 4.23 -17.32 -9.09
N SER A 160 3.85 -16.13 -9.55
CA SER A 160 4.30 -15.61 -10.85
C SER A 160 5.82 -15.41 -10.90
N LYS A 161 6.36 -15.50 -12.11
CA LYS A 161 7.76 -15.15 -12.43
C LYS A 161 7.92 -13.71 -12.93
N LYS A 162 6.81 -12.98 -13.05
CA LYS A 162 6.71 -11.59 -13.50
C LYS A 162 6.02 -10.75 -12.44
N PRO A 163 6.14 -9.42 -12.46
CA PRO A 163 5.24 -8.57 -11.70
C PRO A 163 3.78 -8.78 -12.14
N VAL A 164 2.83 -8.66 -11.21
CA VAL A 164 1.42 -8.97 -11.47
C VAL A 164 0.55 -7.77 -11.15
N ALA A 165 -0.33 -7.40 -12.09
CA ALA A 165 -1.42 -6.48 -11.84
C ALA A 165 -2.74 -7.26 -11.73
N ILE A 166 -3.46 -7.05 -10.65
CA ILE A 166 -4.79 -7.61 -10.41
C ILE A 166 -5.80 -6.46 -10.51
N ALA A 167 -6.55 -6.39 -11.60
CA ALA A 167 -7.61 -5.42 -11.78
C ALA A 167 -8.86 -5.90 -11.06
N CYS A 168 -9.16 -5.25 -9.94
CA CYS A 168 -10.29 -5.54 -9.08
C CYS A 168 -11.46 -4.63 -9.52
N LYS A 169 -12.42 -5.17 -10.25
CA LYS A 169 -13.64 -4.42 -10.58
C LYS A 169 -14.42 -4.19 -9.30
N THR A 170 -14.55 -2.93 -8.90
CA THR A 170 -15.25 -2.51 -7.67
C THR A 170 -16.28 -1.43 -7.97
N THR A 171 -17.00 -1.04 -6.94
CA THR A 171 -17.92 0.10 -6.95
C THR A 171 -17.50 1.05 -5.86
N ILE A 172 -17.14 2.29 -6.20
CA ILE A 172 -16.88 3.33 -5.21
C ILE A 172 -18.12 3.54 -4.33
N GLY A 173 -17.95 3.80 -3.04
CA GLY A 173 -19.08 3.91 -2.11
C GLY A 173 -19.91 2.62 -1.99
N TYR A 174 -19.27 1.44 -2.11
CA TYR A 174 -19.94 0.14 -2.04
C TYR A 174 -20.85 0.02 -0.82
N GLY A 175 -22.09 -0.39 -1.08
CA GLY A 175 -23.13 -0.49 -0.04
C GLY A 175 -23.98 0.78 0.11
N SER A 176 -23.60 1.91 -0.51
CA SER A 176 -24.40 3.13 -0.54
C SER A 176 -25.50 3.01 -1.61
N PRO A 177 -26.78 3.11 -1.23
CA PRO A 177 -27.89 3.04 -2.19
C PRO A 177 -27.92 4.21 -3.17
N ASN A 178 -27.62 5.43 -2.71
CA ASN A 178 -27.79 6.66 -3.50
C ASN A 178 -26.47 7.22 -4.03
N LYS A 179 -25.33 6.83 -3.45
CA LYS A 179 -24.01 7.37 -3.82
C LYS A 179 -23.03 6.30 -4.30
N GLY A 180 -23.46 5.04 -4.39
CA GLY A 180 -22.63 3.96 -4.91
C GLY A 180 -22.39 4.11 -6.41
N GLY A 181 -21.12 4.13 -6.84
CA GLY A 181 -20.71 4.32 -8.22
C GLY A 181 -20.57 5.78 -8.65
N GLU A 182 -20.89 6.74 -7.77
CA GLU A 182 -20.91 8.16 -8.10
C GLU A 182 -19.60 8.86 -7.72
N ALA A 183 -19.17 9.86 -8.52
CA ALA A 183 -18.00 10.69 -8.23
C ALA A 183 -18.14 11.44 -6.89
N SER A 184 -19.37 11.76 -6.47
CA SER A 184 -19.67 12.38 -5.17
C SER A 184 -19.22 11.55 -3.96
N SER A 185 -18.91 10.25 -4.14
CA SER A 185 -18.33 9.39 -3.11
C SER A 185 -16.80 9.49 -3.05
N HIS A 186 -16.16 10.17 -4.01
CA HIS A 186 -14.70 10.30 -4.04
C HIS A 186 -14.24 11.40 -3.10
N GLY A 187 -13.59 10.99 -1.99
CA GLY A 187 -12.98 11.93 -1.04
C GLY A 187 -13.96 12.74 -0.18
N SER A 188 -15.25 12.55 -0.32
CA SER A 188 -16.30 13.24 0.43
C SER A 188 -17.02 12.32 1.40
N PRO A 189 -17.45 12.82 2.59
CA PRO A 189 -18.29 12.06 3.49
C PRO A 189 -19.64 11.72 2.83
N LEU A 190 -20.14 10.52 3.06
CA LEU A 190 -21.46 10.11 2.55
C LEU A 190 -22.62 10.93 3.17
N GLY A 191 -22.41 11.44 4.39
CA GLY A 191 -23.44 12.10 5.18
C GLY A 191 -24.18 11.11 6.10
N GLU A 192 -24.77 11.63 7.17
CA GLU A 192 -25.35 10.79 8.23
C GLU A 192 -26.50 9.91 7.74
N ASP A 193 -27.37 10.44 6.89
CA ASP A 193 -28.53 9.69 6.41
C ASP A 193 -28.11 8.57 5.45
N GLU A 194 -27.18 8.86 4.56
CA GLU A 194 -26.64 7.82 3.67
C GLU A 194 -25.90 6.74 4.44
N ILE A 195 -25.14 7.10 5.50
CA ILE A 195 -24.48 6.14 6.37
C ILE A 195 -25.49 5.20 7.05
N LYS A 196 -26.66 5.69 7.47
CA LYS A 196 -27.73 4.82 8.02
C LYS A 196 -28.18 3.78 6.99
N LEU A 197 -28.36 4.18 5.74
CA LEU A 197 -28.75 3.29 4.64
C LEU A 197 -27.65 2.25 4.33
N VAL A 198 -26.40 2.67 4.27
CA VAL A 198 -25.23 1.77 4.11
C VAL A 198 -25.19 0.73 5.20
N ARG A 199 -25.32 1.16 6.46
CA ARG A 199 -25.32 0.25 7.63
C ARG A 199 -26.43 -0.78 7.56
N LYS A 200 -27.63 -0.35 7.15
CA LYS A 200 -28.79 -1.25 6.93
C LYS A 200 -28.47 -2.26 5.82
N LYS A 201 -27.98 -1.81 4.68
CA LYS A 201 -27.67 -2.66 3.52
C LYS A 201 -26.55 -3.68 3.82
N LEU A 202 -25.52 -3.26 4.57
CA LEU A 202 -24.41 -4.12 4.99
C LEU A 202 -24.72 -4.90 6.27
N ASN A 203 -25.93 -4.79 6.83
CA ASN A 203 -26.34 -5.44 8.09
C ASN A 203 -25.37 -5.14 9.26
N TRP A 204 -24.83 -3.91 9.32
CA TRP A 204 -23.93 -3.48 10.38
C TRP A 204 -24.70 -2.78 11.51
N LYS A 205 -24.88 -3.49 12.65
CA LYS A 205 -25.73 -3.05 13.76
C LYS A 205 -25.01 -2.31 14.88
N TYR A 206 -23.67 -2.32 14.87
CA TYR A 206 -22.85 -1.77 15.94
C TYR A 206 -22.72 -0.25 15.84
N LYS A 207 -22.52 0.44 16.96
CA LYS A 207 -22.32 1.90 17.00
C LYS A 207 -21.06 2.33 16.20
N PRO A 208 -20.93 3.61 15.84
CA PRO A 208 -19.70 4.12 15.26
C PRO A 208 -18.48 3.79 16.14
N PHE A 209 -17.39 3.31 15.54
CA PHE A 209 -16.17 2.89 16.20
C PHE A 209 -16.30 1.68 17.15
N GLU A 210 -17.45 1.06 17.25
CA GLU A 210 -17.65 -0.19 17.98
C GLU A 210 -17.35 -1.38 17.06
N ILE A 211 -16.45 -2.25 17.51
CA ILE A 211 -16.06 -3.47 16.80
C ILE A 211 -16.35 -4.65 17.72
N PRO A 212 -17.16 -5.64 17.26
CA PRO A 212 -17.42 -6.84 18.06
C PRO A 212 -16.13 -7.51 18.50
N ASN A 213 -16.05 -7.91 19.76
CA ASN A 213 -14.86 -8.57 20.31
C ASN A 213 -14.43 -9.80 19.54
N ILE A 214 -15.39 -10.58 19.01
CA ILE A 214 -15.08 -11.76 18.19
C ILE A 214 -14.28 -11.38 16.94
N LEU A 215 -14.69 -10.33 16.23
CA LEU A 215 -13.99 -9.83 15.02
C LEU A 215 -12.64 -9.21 15.39
N LEU A 216 -12.60 -8.41 16.45
CA LEU A 216 -11.35 -7.79 16.90
C LEU A 216 -10.31 -8.84 17.30
N ASN A 217 -10.74 -9.90 17.98
CA ASN A 217 -9.86 -11.00 18.39
C ASN A 217 -9.34 -11.80 17.19
N GLU A 218 -10.15 -12.03 16.16
CA GLU A 218 -9.67 -12.67 14.93
C GLU A 218 -8.61 -11.86 14.22
N TRP A 219 -8.78 -10.55 14.11
CA TRP A 219 -7.77 -9.65 13.54
C TRP A 219 -6.47 -9.62 14.37
N LYS A 220 -6.59 -9.57 15.71
CA LYS A 220 -5.43 -9.63 16.62
C LYS A 220 -4.65 -10.93 16.45
N LYS A 221 -5.33 -12.09 16.35
CA LYS A 221 -4.67 -13.37 16.06
C LYS A 221 -3.83 -13.34 14.78
N ILE A 222 -4.30 -12.65 13.75
CA ILE A 222 -3.52 -12.46 12.51
C ILE A 222 -2.26 -11.66 12.78
N GLY A 223 -2.38 -10.54 13.52
CA GLY A 223 -1.26 -9.70 13.91
C GLY A 223 -0.23 -10.44 14.79
N ASP A 224 -0.70 -11.20 15.78
CA ASP A 224 0.16 -12.00 16.66
C ASP A 224 0.98 -13.06 15.88
N LYS A 225 0.33 -13.76 14.93
CA LYS A 225 1.04 -14.70 14.04
C LYS A 225 2.10 -13.99 13.19
N ALA A 226 1.80 -12.79 12.70
CA ALA A 226 2.74 -12.00 11.92
C ALA A 226 3.92 -11.53 12.80
N SER A 227 3.64 -11.05 14.03
CA SER A 227 4.64 -10.64 15.00
C SER A 227 5.61 -11.78 15.37
N GLN A 228 5.08 -12.98 15.64
CA GLN A 228 5.92 -14.16 15.90
C GLN A 228 6.85 -14.50 14.73
N LYS A 229 6.37 -14.38 13.48
CA LYS A 229 7.19 -14.57 12.29
C LYS A 229 8.28 -13.50 12.18
N ALA A 230 7.94 -12.23 12.46
CA ALA A 230 8.89 -11.13 12.44
C ALA A 230 10.01 -11.32 13.47
N ILE A 231 9.67 -11.72 14.71
CA ILE A 231 10.67 -12.01 15.76
C ILE A 231 11.61 -13.17 15.34
N LYS A 232 11.08 -14.24 14.76
CA LYS A 232 11.89 -15.37 14.25
C LYS A 232 12.81 -14.91 13.12
N HIS A 233 12.29 -14.09 12.21
CA HIS A 233 13.05 -13.54 11.11
C HIS A 233 14.17 -12.60 11.61
N GLU A 234 13.88 -11.74 12.56
CA GLU A 234 14.87 -10.84 13.17
C GLU A 234 16.03 -11.59 13.83
N LYS A 235 15.70 -12.65 14.59
CA LYS A 235 16.74 -13.53 15.19
C LYS A 235 17.63 -14.18 14.13
N LYS A 236 17.05 -14.67 13.03
CA LYS A 236 17.79 -15.26 11.90
C LYS A 236 18.65 -14.20 11.21
N PHE A 237 18.09 -13.03 10.96
CA PHE A 237 18.79 -11.89 10.37
C PHE A 237 20.00 -11.49 11.22
N LYS A 238 19.85 -11.30 12.55
CA LYS A 238 20.94 -10.97 13.45
C LYS A 238 22.08 -12.01 13.41
N LYS A 239 21.78 -13.31 13.37
CA LYS A 239 22.80 -14.36 13.25
C LYS A 239 23.62 -14.27 11.97
N ILE A 240 22.97 -14.00 10.84
CA ILE A 240 23.65 -13.84 9.54
C ILE A 240 24.48 -12.55 9.52
N LEU A 241 23.97 -11.49 10.14
CA LEU A 241 24.68 -10.22 10.25
C LEU A 241 25.99 -10.32 11.01
N ILE A 242 26.03 -11.10 12.09
CA ILE A 242 27.23 -11.29 12.90
C ILE A 242 28.31 -12.04 12.11
N ASN A 243 27.91 -12.96 11.22
CA ASN A 243 28.82 -13.87 10.53
C ASN A 243 29.25 -13.39 9.12
N SER A 244 28.78 -12.26 8.62
CA SER A 244 29.08 -11.82 7.26
C SER A 244 30.05 -10.63 7.19
N LYS A 245 31.25 -10.86 6.62
CA LYS A 245 32.20 -9.79 6.26
C LYS A 245 31.59 -8.71 5.35
N ASN A 246 30.61 -9.09 4.53
CA ASN A 246 29.92 -8.19 3.59
C ASN A 246 28.99 -7.18 4.28
N LEU A 247 28.59 -7.41 5.52
CA LEU A 247 27.70 -6.53 6.24
C LEU A 247 28.35 -5.23 6.69
N ASN A 248 29.61 -5.28 7.11
CA ASN A 248 30.31 -4.07 7.56
C ASN A 248 30.46 -3.08 6.40
N SER A 249 30.70 -3.58 5.18
CA SER A 249 30.70 -2.73 3.98
C SER A 249 29.31 -2.17 3.65
N PHE A 250 28.26 -2.96 3.84
CA PHE A 250 26.88 -2.53 3.61
C PHE A 250 26.41 -1.52 4.66
N LYS A 251 26.70 -1.74 5.96
CA LYS A 251 26.43 -0.76 7.01
C LYS A 251 27.13 0.57 6.74
N LYS A 252 28.44 0.53 6.41
CA LYS A 252 29.19 1.73 6.03
C LYS A 252 28.57 2.44 4.81
N SER A 253 28.07 1.70 3.83
CA SER A 253 27.39 2.28 2.67
C SER A 253 26.09 2.96 3.05
N LEU A 254 25.27 2.34 3.92
CA LEU A 254 24.01 2.93 4.42
C LEU A 254 24.27 4.19 5.27
N GLU A 255 25.26 4.15 6.16
CA GLU A 255 25.67 5.31 6.96
C GLU A 255 26.18 6.45 6.07
N LYS A 256 26.97 6.13 5.03
CA LYS A 256 27.43 7.12 4.06
C LYS A 256 26.26 7.78 3.30
N VAL A 257 25.27 7.00 2.86
CA VAL A 257 24.05 7.53 2.21
C VAL A 257 23.26 8.40 3.17
N LYS A 258 23.03 7.95 4.41
CA LYS A 258 22.36 8.73 5.44
C LYS A 258 23.08 10.05 5.75
N ASN A 259 24.39 10.02 5.89
CA ASN A 259 25.20 11.19 6.19
C ASN A 259 25.24 12.17 5.01
N ASN A 260 25.31 11.68 3.77
CA ASN A 260 25.24 12.53 2.58
C ASN A 260 23.88 13.19 2.43
N TYR A 261 22.77 12.45 2.69
CA TYR A 261 21.42 13.00 2.68
C TYR A 261 21.26 14.11 3.73
N LEU A 262 21.71 13.88 4.96
CA LEU A 262 21.64 14.89 6.03
C LEU A 262 22.53 16.10 5.78
N ARG A 263 23.69 15.94 5.12
CA ARG A 263 24.57 17.06 4.73
C ARG A 263 23.91 17.94 3.66
N ASN A 264 23.20 17.35 2.71
CA ASN A 264 22.56 18.08 1.61
C ASN A 264 21.29 18.81 2.06
N LEU A 265 20.67 18.46 3.19
CA LEU A 265 19.52 19.17 3.75
C LEU A 265 19.91 20.44 4.56
N LYS A 266 21.16 20.54 5.06
CA LYS A 266 21.61 21.69 5.85
C LYS A 266 21.65 23.05 5.13
N PRO A 267 21.93 23.16 3.81
CA PRO A 267 22.00 24.46 3.15
C PRO A 267 20.67 25.16 2.95
N LEU A 268 19.53 24.45 2.99
CA LEU A 268 18.20 25.05 2.77
C LEU A 268 17.69 25.82 4.00
N ALA A 269 18.21 25.50 5.18
CA ALA A 269 17.79 26.13 6.45
C ALA A 269 18.54 27.43 6.77
N THR A 270 19.57 27.82 6.00
CA THR A 270 20.45 28.94 6.31
C THR A 270 20.38 30.11 5.34
N ARG A 271 19.49 30.13 4.37
CA ARG A 271 19.23 31.34 3.57
C ARG A 271 18.38 32.29 4.41
N LYS A 272 19.04 33.11 5.21
CA LYS A 272 18.44 34.35 5.74
C LYS A 272 18.04 35.18 4.52
N SER A 273 16.78 35.57 4.45
CA SER A 273 16.29 36.61 3.58
C SER A 273 17.11 37.86 3.83
N SER A 274 17.90 38.29 2.86
CA SER A 274 18.42 39.65 2.76
C SER A 274 17.34 40.58 2.24
#